data_5b09599e7634f94c2818bb49f5b90f00
#
_entry.id   5b09599e7634f94c2818bb49f5b90f00
#
_cell.length_a   1.000
_cell.length_b   1.000
_cell.length_c   1.000
_cell.angle_alpha   90.00
_cell.angle_beta   90.00
_cell.angle_gamma   90.00
#
_symmetry.space_group_name_H-M   'P 1'
#
loop_
_entity.id
_entity.type
_entity.pdbx_description
1 polymer ?
#
loop_
_entity_poly.entity_id
_entity_poly.type
_entity_poly.pdbx_seq_one_letter_code
_entity_poly.pdbx_strand_id
1 'polypeptide(L)'
;VGQEQTAHFKQLKAVLAEMGYAWSKDIQHVSFGLVTKNGQKLSTRKGNVILLEPTITEAVKRSLAQIDTKNPDLVNKEAVAHAVGVGAIKFYDLKTDRTNGYDFDLEAMVSFEGETGPYVQYAHARIQSILRKADFQPQVAENYQLNDTESWEIIKLIQDFPNTIVKAADNFEPSLIARFAIHLAQSFNKYYAHTRILDDSPERDSRLALSYATATVL
;
A
#
# COMPACT_ATOMS: atom_id res chain seq x y z
N VAL A 1 2.00 9.16 -18.89
CA VAL A 1 1.39 8.88 -20.19
C VAL A 1 1.62 7.42 -20.53
N GLY A 2 0.69 6.78 -21.31
CA GLY A 2 0.79 5.37 -21.66
C GLY A 2 2.09 4.97 -22.33
N GLN A 3 2.53 3.75 -22.09
CA GLN A 3 3.80 3.20 -22.59
C GLN A 3 3.90 3.21 -24.12
N GLU A 4 2.78 3.14 -24.83
CA GLU A 4 2.73 3.18 -26.29
C GLU A 4 3.28 4.50 -26.87
N GLN A 5 3.33 5.58 -26.07
CA GLN A 5 3.83 6.89 -26.50
C GLN A 5 5.34 7.09 -26.25
N THR A 6 6.06 6.06 -25.80
CA THR A 6 7.50 6.16 -25.48
C THR A 6 8.33 6.68 -26.67
N ALA A 7 8.06 6.20 -27.89
CA ALA A 7 8.75 6.66 -29.10
C ALA A 7 8.46 8.14 -29.39
N HIS A 8 7.22 8.57 -29.21
CA HIS A 8 6.82 9.97 -29.39
C HIS A 8 7.58 10.91 -28.43
N PHE A 9 7.69 10.57 -27.16
CA PHE A 9 8.43 11.38 -26.19
C PHE A 9 9.93 11.44 -26.49
N LYS A 10 10.52 10.34 -27.00
CA LYS A 10 11.92 10.35 -27.45
C LYS A 10 12.11 11.31 -28.63
N GLN A 11 11.21 11.28 -29.59
CA GLN A 11 11.23 12.20 -30.76
C GLN A 11 11.03 13.65 -30.32
N LEU A 12 10.08 13.91 -29.43
CA LEU A 12 9.83 15.25 -28.88
C LEU A 12 11.08 15.84 -28.24
N LYS A 13 11.76 15.05 -27.40
CA LYS A 13 13.02 15.48 -26.75
C LYS A 13 14.10 15.83 -27.78
N ALA A 14 14.27 15.01 -28.81
CA ALA A 14 15.26 15.24 -29.86
C ALA A 14 14.95 16.52 -30.65
N VAL A 15 13.70 16.72 -31.06
CA VAL A 15 13.29 17.95 -31.78
C VAL A 15 13.53 19.20 -30.94
N LEU A 16 13.14 19.18 -29.67
CA LEU A 16 13.34 20.33 -28.77
C LEU A 16 14.83 20.62 -28.53
N ALA A 17 15.68 19.61 -28.49
CA ALA A 17 17.12 19.77 -28.39
C ALA A 17 17.69 20.44 -29.65
N GLU A 18 17.30 20.01 -30.86
CA GLU A 18 17.68 20.62 -32.14
C GLU A 18 17.19 22.06 -32.25
N MET A 19 16.05 22.40 -31.64
CA MET A 19 15.54 23.78 -31.55
C MET A 19 16.31 24.65 -30.54
N GLY A 20 17.29 24.10 -29.83
CA GLY A 20 18.14 24.82 -28.88
C GLY A 20 17.58 24.93 -27.46
N TYR A 21 16.51 24.21 -27.11
CA TYR A 21 15.94 24.20 -25.77
C TYR A 21 16.75 23.32 -24.82
N ALA A 22 17.65 23.90 -24.01
CA ALA A 22 18.53 23.18 -23.10
C ALA A 22 17.79 22.29 -22.07
N TRP A 23 16.59 22.71 -21.65
CA TRP A 23 15.73 21.95 -20.73
C TRP A 23 15.09 20.69 -21.33
N SER A 24 15.21 20.48 -22.65
CA SER A 24 14.66 19.27 -23.31
C SER A 24 15.18 17.98 -22.69
N LYS A 25 16.43 17.98 -22.18
CA LYS A 25 17.03 16.86 -21.47
C LYS A 25 16.27 16.47 -20.19
N ASP A 26 15.61 17.45 -19.55
CA ASP A 26 14.93 17.29 -18.27
C ASP A 26 13.50 16.73 -18.42
N ILE A 27 13.00 16.64 -19.66
CA ILE A 27 11.71 15.98 -19.96
C ILE A 27 11.82 14.49 -19.63
N GLN A 28 10.96 14.02 -18.73
CA GLN A 28 10.87 12.62 -18.36
C GLN A 28 9.50 12.02 -18.71
N HIS A 29 9.52 10.93 -19.44
CA HIS A 29 8.32 10.16 -19.73
C HIS A 29 8.14 9.09 -18.66
N VAL A 30 7.31 9.36 -17.65
CA VAL A 30 6.86 8.36 -16.68
C VAL A 30 5.74 7.56 -17.34
N SER A 31 6.11 6.43 -17.93
CA SER A 31 5.18 5.55 -18.67
C SER A 31 4.39 4.66 -17.72
N PHE A 32 3.17 4.29 -18.13
CA PHE A 32 2.36 3.30 -17.41
C PHE A 32 1.71 2.31 -18.38
N GLY A 33 1.44 1.10 -17.88
CA GLY A 33 0.78 0.03 -18.60
C GLY A 33 -0.72 0.24 -18.75
N LEU A 34 -1.39 -0.68 -19.40
CA LEU A 34 -2.83 -0.61 -19.67
C LEU A 34 -3.62 -1.29 -18.54
N VAL A 35 -4.74 -0.67 -18.17
CA VAL A 35 -5.79 -1.34 -17.41
C VAL A 35 -6.72 -2.05 -18.40
N THR A 36 -6.95 -3.33 -18.16
CA THR A 36 -7.89 -4.16 -18.93
C THR A 36 -9.08 -4.56 -18.07
N LYS A 37 -10.13 -5.10 -18.66
CA LYS A 37 -11.23 -5.75 -17.98
C LYS A 37 -11.58 -7.04 -18.71
N ASN A 38 -11.48 -8.17 -18.00
CA ASN A 38 -11.63 -9.50 -18.59
C ASN A 38 -10.68 -9.71 -19.79
N GLY A 39 -9.43 -9.23 -19.68
CA GLY A 39 -8.43 -9.30 -20.74
C GLY A 39 -8.66 -8.35 -21.92
N GLN A 40 -9.70 -7.51 -21.89
CA GLN A 40 -10.01 -6.58 -22.96
C GLN A 40 -9.58 -5.16 -22.62
N LYS A 41 -8.95 -4.48 -23.61
CA LYS A 41 -8.55 -3.07 -23.48
C LYS A 41 -9.78 -2.18 -23.27
N LEU A 42 -9.74 -1.31 -22.28
CA LEU A 42 -10.75 -0.28 -22.08
C LEU A 42 -10.73 0.72 -23.22
N SER A 43 -11.89 1.10 -23.73
CA SER A 43 -12.03 2.00 -24.87
C SER A 43 -13.32 2.80 -24.80
N THR A 44 -13.18 4.11 -24.75
CA THR A 44 -14.33 5.04 -24.81
C THR A 44 -15.11 4.91 -26.12
N ARG A 45 -14.41 4.68 -27.24
CA ARG A 45 -15.03 4.54 -28.58
C ARG A 45 -15.89 3.29 -28.68
N LYS A 46 -15.58 2.24 -27.94
CA LYS A 46 -16.33 0.97 -27.92
C LYS A 46 -17.33 0.88 -26.77
N GLY A 47 -17.48 1.94 -25.95
CA GLY A 47 -18.36 1.93 -24.79
C GLY A 47 -17.88 1.04 -23.63
N ASN A 48 -16.69 0.43 -23.75
CA ASN A 48 -16.10 -0.38 -22.69
C ASN A 48 -15.20 0.50 -21.82
N VAL A 49 -15.81 1.17 -20.84
CA VAL A 49 -15.14 2.06 -19.89
C VAL A 49 -15.52 1.69 -18.46
N ILE A 50 -14.58 1.88 -17.54
CA ILE A 50 -14.82 1.83 -16.10
C ILE A 50 -14.82 3.28 -15.63
N LEU A 51 -15.98 3.73 -15.11
CA LEU A 51 -16.09 5.06 -14.54
C LEU A 51 -15.65 5.01 -13.07
N LEU A 52 -14.86 6.00 -12.67
CA LEU A 52 -14.26 6.03 -11.33
C LEU A 52 -15.32 6.18 -10.23
N GLU A 53 -16.29 7.07 -10.40
CA GLU A 53 -17.30 7.34 -9.38
C GLU A 53 -18.18 6.12 -9.04
N PRO A 54 -18.79 5.41 -10.02
CA PRO A 54 -19.49 4.15 -9.75
C PRO A 54 -18.59 3.08 -9.14
N THR A 55 -17.32 3.04 -9.53
CA THR A 55 -16.35 2.09 -8.99
C THR A 55 -16.08 2.35 -7.50
N ILE A 56 -15.87 3.60 -7.13
CA ILE A 56 -15.71 4.01 -5.73
C ILE A 56 -16.97 3.67 -4.93
N THR A 57 -18.15 4.00 -5.44
CA THR A 57 -19.43 3.71 -4.77
C THR A 57 -19.59 2.21 -4.50
N GLU A 58 -19.29 1.37 -5.49
CA GLU A 58 -19.39 -0.09 -5.34
C GLU A 58 -18.32 -0.63 -4.38
N ALA A 59 -17.09 -0.11 -4.42
CA ALA A 59 -16.03 -0.47 -3.48
C ALA A 59 -16.41 -0.16 -2.04
N VAL A 60 -16.95 1.03 -1.78
CA VAL A 60 -17.42 1.45 -0.44
C VAL A 60 -18.56 0.54 0.03
N LYS A 61 -19.53 0.25 -0.83
CA LYS A 61 -20.64 -0.66 -0.52
C LYS A 61 -20.16 -2.06 -0.13
N ARG A 62 -19.22 -2.63 -0.90
CA ARG A 62 -18.63 -3.95 -0.59
C ARG A 62 -17.83 -3.94 0.70
N SER A 63 -17.05 -2.87 0.93
CA SER A 63 -16.31 -2.70 2.18
C SER A 63 -17.25 -2.60 3.38
N LEU A 64 -18.37 -1.87 3.27
CA LEU A 64 -19.37 -1.78 4.32
C LEU A 64 -19.98 -3.15 4.65
N ALA A 65 -20.37 -3.93 3.65
CA ALA A 65 -20.92 -5.26 3.83
C ALA A 65 -19.94 -6.22 4.55
N GLN A 66 -18.64 -6.12 4.23
CA GLN A 66 -17.62 -6.90 4.93
C GLN A 66 -17.41 -6.44 6.38
N ILE A 67 -17.47 -5.13 6.64
CA ILE A 67 -17.37 -4.55 7.99
C ILE A 67 -18.57 -5.01 8.83
N ASP A 68 -19.78 -4.95 8.29
CA ASP A 68 -20.99 -5.41 8.97
C ASP A 68 -20.93 -6.88 9.37
N THR A 69 -20.29 -7.70 8.54
CA THR A 69 -20.13 -9.12 8.84
C THR A 69 -19.05 -9.38 9.90
N LYS A 70 -17.91 -8.67 9.83
CA LYS A 70 -16.73 -8.94 10.66
C LYS A 70 -16.73 -8.15 11.98
N ASN A 71 -17.32 -6.96 11.99
CA ASN A 71 -17.38 -6.07 13.15
C ASN A 71 -18.69 -5.28 13.16
N PRO A 72 -19.83 -5.93 13.49
CA PRO A 72 -21.15 -5.31 13.44
C PRO A 72 -21.34 -4.13 14.40
N ASP A 73 -20.52 -4.04 15.44
CA ASP A 73 -20.60 -2.99 16.46
C ASP A 73 -19.62 -1.83 16.23
N LEU A 74 -18.94 -1.80 15.06
CA LEU A 74 -18.01 -0.73 14.76
C LEU A 74 -18.73 0.62 14.65
N VAL A 75 -18.26 1.60 15.40
CA VAL A 75 -18.72 2.98 15.32
C VAL A 75 -18.20 3.63 14.03
N ASN A 76 -19.02 4.45 13.37
CA ASN A 76 -18.69 5.17 12.13
C ASN A 76 -18.36 4.26 10.94
N LYS A 77 -19.08 3.16 10.78
CA LYS A 77 -18.88 2.16 9.72
C LYS A 77 -18.80 2.76 8.33
N GLU A 78 -19.65 3.72 7.99
CA GLU A 78 -19.69 4.37 6.69
C GLU A 78 -18.38 5.11 6.38
N ALA A 79 -17.85 5.85 7.36
CA ALA A 79 -16.58 6.55 7.20
C ALA A 79 -15.41 5.57 7.03
N VAL A 80 -15.42 4.48 7.82
CA VAL A 80 -14.41 3.41 7.70
C VAL A 80 -14.54 2.69 6.36
N ALA A 81 -15.76 2.35 5.92
CA ALA A 81 -16.02 1.72 4.64
C ALA A 81 -15.55 2.58 3.46
N HIS A 82 -15.76 3.91 3.55
CA HIS A 82 -15.28 4.84 2.56
C HIS A 82 -13.73 4.85 2.50
N ALA A 83 -13.07 4.94 3.65
CA ALA A 83 -11.61 4.92 3.72
C ALA A 83 -11.03 3.60 3.19
N VAL A 84 -11.66 2.46 3.52
CA VAL A 84 -11.26 1.13 3.05
C VAL A 84 -11.50 0.98 1.55
N GLY A 85 -12.68 1.33 1.04
CA GLY A 85 -13.03 1.17 -0.38
C GLY A 85 -12.18 2.04 -1.30
N VAL A 86 -11.99 3.32 -0.96
CA VAL A 86 -11.10 4.23 -1.71
C VAL A 86 -9.64 3.80 -1.60
N GLY A 87 -9.21 3.41 -0.39
CA GLY A 87 -7.87 2.89 -0.14
C GLY A 87 -7.56 1.65 -0.95
N ALA A 88 -8.52 0.71 -1.08
CA ALA A 88 -8.39 -0.51 -1.85
C ALA A 88 -8.09 -0.25 -3.32
N ILE A 89 -8.85 0.66 -3.96
CA ILE A 89 -8.66 1.03 -5.37
C ILE A 89 -7.28 1.67 -5.58
N LYS A 90 -6.96 2.70 -4.77
CA LYS A 90 -5.66 3.41 -4.87
C LYS A 90 -4.49 2.47 -4.67
N PHE A 91 -4.58 1.61 -3.66
CA PHE A 91 -3.50 0.69 -3.33
C PHE A 91 -3.27 -0.34 -4.43
N TYR A 92 -4.34 -0.87 -5.01
CA TYR A 92 -4.24 -1.87 -6.07
C TYR A 92 -3.58 -1.29 -7.32
N ASP A 93 -3.94 -0.08 -7.70
CA ASP A 93 -3.30 0.64 -8.80
C ASP A 93 -1.81 0.87 -8.52
N LEU A 94 -1.47 1.35 -7.33
CA LEU A 94 -0.10 1.69 -6.95
C LEU A 94 0.80 0.48 -6.66
N LYS A 95 0.26 -0.67 -6.26
CA LYS A 95 1.08 -1.88 -5.99
C LYS A 95 1.62 -2.54 -7.23
N THR A 96 0.97 -2.35 -8.37
CA THR A 96 1.41 -2.89 -9.65
C THR A 96 2.55 -2.03 -10.18
N ASP A 97 3.65 -2.67 -10.65
CA ASP A 97 4.69 -1.95 -11.36
C ASP A 97 4.05 -1.13 -12.48
N ARG A 98 4.30 0.18 -12.49
CA ARG A 98 3.62 1.11 -13.40
C ARG A 98 3.77 0.77 -14.88
N THR A 99 4.84 0.06 -15.26
CA THR A 99 5.06 -0.35 -16.65
C THR A 99 4.26 -1.59 -17.04
N ASN A 100 3.75 -2.34 -16.05
CA ASN A 100 2.91 -3.49 -16.27
C ASN A 100 1.43 -3.07 -16.35
N GLY A 101 0.67 -3.73 -17.23
CA GLY A 101 -0.78 -3.64 -17.20
C GLY A 101 -1.37 -4.57 -16.15
N TYR A 102 -2.62 -4.31 -15.76
CA TYR A 102 -3.36 -5.23 -14.90
C TYR A 102 -4.83 -5.35 -15.35
N ASP A 103 -5.45 -6.46 -15.00
CA ASP A 103 -6.88 -6.64 -15.22
C ASP A 103 -7.67 -6.11 -14.01
N PHE A 104 -8.69 -5.31 -14.29
CA PHE A 104 -9.49 -4.69 -13.25
C PHE A 104 -10.44 -5.70 -12.61
N ASP A 105 -10.22 -6.01 -11.34
CA ASP A 105 -11.04 -6.86 -10.52
C ASP A 105 -11.36 -6.19 -9.17
N LEU A 106 -12.55 -5.62 -9.08
CA LEU A 106 -12.97 -4.90 -7.87
C LEU A 106 -13.13 -5.82 -6.66
N GLU A 107 -13.51 -7.08 -6.87
CA GLU A 107 -13.66 -8.05 -5.78
C GLU A 107 -12.31 -8.36 -5.13
N ALA A 108 -11.30 -8.62 -5.96
CA ALA A 108 -9.93 -8.82 -5.50
C ALA A 108 -9.37 -7.57 -4.81
N MET A 109 -9.68 -6.36 -5.31
CA MET A 109 -9.20 -5.09 -4.74
C MET A 109 -9.67 -4.87 -3.30
N VAL A 110 -10.95 -5.13 -3.00
CA VAL A 110 -11.55 -4.87 -1.68
C VAL A 110 -11.41 -6.04 -0.70
N SER A 111 -10.74 -7.12 -1.09
CA SER A 111 -10.49 -8.26 -0.22
C SER A 111 -9.61 -7.87 0.98
N PHE A 112 -9.93 -8.42 2.16
CA PHE A 112 -9.08 -8.30 3.36
C PHE A 112 -7.98 -9.39 3.42
N GLU A 113 -7.90 -10.21 2.40
CA GLU A 113 -6.89 -11.26 2.26
C GLU A 113 -6.02 -10.99 1.02
N GLY A 114 -4.80 -11.51 1.04
CA GLY A 114 -3.84 -11.31 -0.04
C GLY A 114 -3.11 -9.96 0.02
N GLU A 115 -2.61 -9.54 -1.13
CA GLU A 115 -1.80 -8.31 -1.25
C GLU A 115 -2.68 -7.11 -1.57
N THR A 116 -3.48 -6.65 -0.61
CA THR A 116 -4.48 -5.61 -0.79
C THR A 116 -4.30 -4.45 0.18
N GLY A 117 -4.86 -3.27 -0.17
CA GLY A 117 -4.92 -2.13 0.74
C GLY A 117 -5.65 -2.45 2.05
N PRO A 118 -6.85 -3.06 2.00
CA PRO A 118 -7.55 -3.48 3.21
C PRO A 118 -6.75 -4.43 4.12
N TYR A 119 -5.91 -5.31 3.54
CA TYR A 119 -5.02 -6.17 4.32
C TYR A 119 -4.01 -5.34 5.14
N VAL A 120 -3.37 -4.35 4.52
CA VAL A 120 -2.42 -3.45 5.21
C VAL A 120 -3.13 -2.62 6.27
N GLN A 121 -4.29 -2.04 5.94
CA GLN A 121 -5.11 -1.28 6.88
C GLN A 121 -5.54 -2.12 8.09
N TYR A 122 -5.90 -3.39 7.87
CA TYR A 122 -6.27 -4.30 8.94
C TYR A 122 -5.09 -4.65 9.85
N ALA A 123 -3.89 -4.85 9.29
CA ALA A 123 -2.68 -5.05 10.07
C ALA A 123 -2.40 -3.83 10.97
N HIS A 124 -2.46 -2.62 10.42
CA HIS A 124 -2.31 -1.38 11.19
C HIS A 124 -3.38 -1.25 12.29
N ALA A 125 -4.66 -1.49 11.98
CA ALA A 125 -5.75 -1.42 12.96
C ALA A 125 -5.57 -2.43 14.11
N ARG A 126 -5.07 -3.63 13.81
CA ARG A 126 -4.69 -4.66 14.80
C ARG A 126 -3.61 -4.13 15.74
N ILE A 127 -2.54 -3.56 15.19
CA ILE A 127 -1.45 -2.98 16.01
C ILE A 127 -2.00 -1.88 16.92
N GLN A 128 -2.79 -0.96 16.39
CA GLN A 128 -3.41 0.10 17.18
C GLN A 128 -4.30 -0.43 18.30
N SER A 129 -5.01 -1.54 18.06
CA SER A 129 -5.79 -2.20 19.11
C SER A 129 -4.92 -2.79 20.21
N ILE A 130 -3.77 -3.38 19.89
CA ILE A 130 -2.79 -3.90 20.85
C ILE A 130 -2.25 -2.75 21.70
N LEU A 131 -1.81 -1.66 21.09
CA LEU A 131 -1.25 -0.50 21.77
C LEU A 131 -2.26 0.17 22.71
N ARG A 132 -3.53 0.32 22.28
CA ARG A 132 -4.60 0.83 23.15
C ARG A 132 -4.88 -0.07 24.35
N LYS A 133 -4.91 -1.40 24.16
CA LYS A 133 -5.12 -2.34 25.26
C LYS A 133 -3.99 -2.33 26.28
N ALA A 134 -2.79 -1.99 25.85
CA ALA A 134 -1.63 -1.87 26.71
C ALA A 134 -1.50 -0.49 27.38
N ASP A 135 -2.33 0.48 26.99
CA ASP A 135 -2.16 1.90 27.32
C ASP A 135 -0.72 2.38 27.03
N PHE A 136 -0.18 1.91 25.90
CA PHE A 136 1.23 2.13 25.56
C PHE A 136 1.49 3.57 25.18
N GLN A 137 2.51 4.16 25.84
CA GLN A 137 3.06 5.47 25.49
C GLN A 137 4.47 5.26 24.92
N PRO A 138 4.79 5.82 23.73
CA PRO A 138 6.11 5.65 23.14
C PRO A 138 7.17 6.33 24.02
N GLN A 139 8.20 5.57 24.37
CA GLN A 139 9.35 6.03 25.13
C GLN A 139 10.62 5.53 24.47
N VAL A 140 11.69 6.30 24.59
CA VAL A 140 13.03 5.83 24.19
C VAL A 140 13.57 5.00 25.34
N ALA A 141 13.77 3.71 25.12
CA ALA A 141 14.41 2.83 26.07
C ALA A 141 15.92 2.71 25.79
N GLU A 142 16.73 2.60 26.84
CA GLU A 142 18.17 2.37 26.70
C GLU A 142 18.49 0.98 26.14
N ASN A 143 17.65 -0.01 26.45
CA ASN A 143 17.83 -1.39 26.01
C ASN A 143 16.50 -2.01 25.58
N TYR A 144 16.48 -2.60 24.39
CA TYR A 144 15.38 -3.41 23.90
C TYR A 144 15.74 -4.89 23.90
N GLN A 145 14.82 -5.72 24.38
CA GLN A 145 14.99 -7.18 24.46
C GLN A 145 14.18 -7.85 23.34
N LEU A 146 14.75 -7.91 22.15
CA LEU A 146 14.16 -8.54 20.98
C LEU A 146 15.19 -9.47 20.36
N ASN A 147 15.09 -10.77 20.65
CA ASN A 147 16.10 -11.77 20.30
C ASN A 147 15.57 -12.83 19.33
N ASP A 148 14.30 -12.77 18.95
CA ASP A 148 13.69 -13.69 18.00
C ASP A 148 13.88 -13.26 16.54
N THR A 149 13.83 -14.22 15.63
CA THR A 149 14.06 -14.00 14.18
C THR A 149 13.00 -13.08 13.57
N GLU A 150 11.74 -13.24 13.98
CA GLU A 150 10.61 -12.49 13.45
C GLU A 150 10.70 -11.00 13.80
N SER A 151 11.08 -10.66 15.04
CA SER A 151 11.29 -9.26 15.43
C SER A 151 12.43 -8.61 14.63
N TRP A 152 13.52 -9.34 14.38
CA TRP A 152 14.63 -8.86 13.57
C TRP A 152 14.26 -8.68 12.09
N GLU A 153 13.38 -9.50 11.51
CA GLU A 153 12.84 -9.30 10.17
C GLU A 153 12.12 -7.93 10.07
N ILE A 154 11.28 -7.61 11.06
CA ILE A 154 10.55 -6.33 11.13
C ILE A 154 11.53 -5.15 11.30
N ILE A 155 12.49 -5.26 12.20
CA ILE A 155 13.49 -4.20 12.46
C ILE A 155 14.26 -3.86 11.18
N LYS A 156 14.73 -4.87 10.44
CA LYS A 156 15.45 -4.68 9.18
C LYS A 156 14.58 -4.01 8.12
N LEU A 157 13.30 -4.36 8.03
CA LEU A 157 12.36 -3.71 7.12
C LEU A 157 12.20 -2.23 7.48
N ILE A 158 11.94 -1.91 8.76
CA ILE A 158 11.78 -0.53 9.21
C ILE A 158 13.07 0.28 8.93
N GLN A 159 14.24 -0.30 9.17
CA GLN A 159 15.53 0.34 8.89
C GLN A 159 15.75 0.62 7.40
N ASP A 160 15.25 -0.24 6.49
CA ASP A 160 15.39 -0.06 5.05
C ASP A 160 14.30 0.85 4.43
N PHE A 161 13.32 1.28 5.20
CA PHE A 161 12.24 2.12 4.70
C PHE A 161 12.71 3.41 4.03
N PRO A 162 13.64 4.20 4.60
CA PRO A 162 14.16 5.40 3.94
C PRO A 162 14.79 5.10 2.57
N ASN A 163 15.53 4.00 2.44
CA ASN A 163 16.12 3.58 1.17
C ASN A 163 15.03 3.20 0.14
N THR A 164 13.95 2.57 0.61
CA THR A 164 12.80 2.23 -0.24
C THR A 164 12.15 3.49 -0.80
N ILE A 165 11.98 4.55 0.01
CA ILE A 165 11.46 5.84 -0.45
C ILE A 165 12.35 6.47 -1.50
N VAL A 166 13.67 6.51 -1.27
CA VAL A 166 14.62 7.07 -2.25
C VAL A 166 14.55 6.30 -3.56
N LYS A 167 14.59 4.97 -3.52
CA LYS A 167 14.48 4.12 -4.73
C LYS A 167 13.17 4.34 -5.48
N ALA A 168 12.06 4.47 -4.75
CA ALA A 168 10.75 4.72 -5.36
C ALA A 168 10.71 6.08 -6.07
N ALA A 169 11.29 7.11 -5.46
CA ALA A 169 11.37 8.45 -6.04
C ALA A 169 12.29 8.49 -7.27
N ASP A 170 13.49 7.94 -7.17
CA ASP A 170 14.47 7.93 -8.27
C ASP A 170 13.98 7.18 -9.51
N ASN A 171 13.20 6.12 -9.30
CA ASN A 171 12.65 5.30 -10.38
C ASN A 171 11.24 5.73 -10.82
N PHE A 172 10.61 6.72 -10.14
CA PHE A 172 9.20 7.06 -10.33
C PHE A 172 8.30 5.82 -10.17
N GLU A 173 8.59 4.97 -9.17
CA GLU A 173 7.98 3.64 -9.02
C GLU A 173 7.31 3.48 -7.65
N PRO A 174 6.04 3.94 -7.52
CA PRO A 174 5.31 3.88 -6.25
C PRO A 174 5.03 2.45 -5.78
N SER A 175 5.09 1.46 -6.66
CA SER A 175 4.85 0.06 -6.30
C SER A 175 5.89 -0.49 -5.32
N LEU A 176 7.07 0.11 -5.26
CA LEU A 176 8.08 -0.24 -4.26
C LEU A 176 7.58 0.04 -2.85
N ILE A 177 6.89 1.18 -2.64
CA ILE A 177 6.32 1.55 -1.33
C ILE A 177 5.13 0.65 -1.00
N ALA A 178 4.23 0.40 -1.95
CA ALA A 178 3.08 -0.46 -1.73
C ALA A 178 3.48 -1.90 -1.40
N ARG A 179 4.45 -2.47 -2.12
CA ARG A 179 5.01 -3.81 -1.83
C ARG A 179 5.75 -3.86 -0.49
N PHE A 180 6.46 -2.80 -0.15
CA PHE A 180 7.08 -2.68 1.17
C PHE A 180 6.03 -2.73 2.28
N ALA A 181 4.93 -1.97 2.16
CA ALA A 181 3.85 -1.98 3.16
C ALA A 181 3.21 -3.36 3.29
N ILE A 182 2.99 -4.09 2.18
CA ILE A 182 2.52 -5.48 2.22
C ILE A 182 3.50 -6.35 2.99
N HIS A 183 4.78 -6.30 2.67
CA HIS A 183 5.81 -7.12 3.29
C HIS A 183 5.93 -6.83 4.79
N LEU A 184 5.90 -5.56 5.18
CA LEU A 184 5.91 -5.18 6.60
C LEU A 184 4.67 -5.69 7.34
N ALA A 185 3.48 -5.56 6.74
CA ALA A 185 2.24 -6.07 7.31
C ALA A 185 2.25 -7.61 7.44
N GLN A 186 2.77 -8.33 6.45
CA GLN A 186 2.92 -9.80 6.48
C GLN A 186 3.90 -10.24 7.57
N SER A 187 5.07 -9.57 7.66
CA SER A 187 6.07 -9.87 8.69
C SER A 187 5.52 -9.61 10.09
N PHE A 188 4.77 -8.52 10.30
CA PHE A 188 4.12 -8.26 11.57
C PHE A 188 3.02 -9.28 11.88
N ASN A 189 2.19 -9.68 10.93
CA ASN A 189 1.16 -10.68 11.15
C ASN A 189 1.76 -12.04 11.50
N LYS A 190 2.89 -12.43 10.89
CA LYS A 190 3.65 -13.63 11.24
C LYS A 190 4.18 -13.56 12.67
N TYR A 191 4.81 -12.44 13.03
CA TYR A 191 5.29 -12.18 14.37
C TYR A 191 4.16 -12.27 15.41
N TYR A 192 3.03 -11.60 15.16
CA TYR A 192 1.86 -11.62 16.03
C TYR A 192 1.26 -13.02 16.23
N ALA A 193 1.32 -13.88 15.20
CA ALA A 193 0.82 -15.26 15.30
C ALA A 193 1.67 -16.14 16.21
N HIS A 194 2.98 -15.86 16.34
CA HIS A 194 3.91 -16.66 17.11
C HIS A 194 4.29 -16.03 18.45
N THR A 195 4.05 -14.73 18.62
CA THR A 195 4.49 -13.97 19.79
C THR A 195 3.31 -13.34 20.53
N ARG A 196 3.18 -13.65 21.81
CA ARG A 196 2.18 -13.03 22.69
C ARG A 196 2.68 -11.67 23.17
N ILE A 197 2.26 -10.58 22.46
CA ILE A 197 2.76 -9.23 22.72
C ILE A 197 2.31 -8.69 24.09
N LEU A 198 1.09 -9.03 24.52
CA LEU A 198 0.47 -8.56 25.78
C LEU A 198 0.64 -9.61 26.90
N ASP A 199 1.83 -10.16 27.06
CA ASP A 199 2.17 -10.99 28.21
C ASP A 199 2.92 -10.17 29.28
N ASP A 200 3.15 -10.76 30.46
CA ASP A 200 3.87 -10.12 31.55
C ASP A 200 5.38 -10.44 31.53
N SER A 201 5.91 -10.72 30.33
CA SER A 201 7.34 -11.02 30.15
C SER A 201 8.19 -9.74 30.17
N PRO A 202 9.51 -9.86 30.48
CA PRO A 202 10.44 -8.73 30.40
C PRO A 202 10.53 -8.07 29.05
N GLU A 203 10.22 -8.81 27.98
CA GLU A 203 10.25 -8.33 26.59
C GLU A 203 9.01 -7.52 26.19
N ARG A 204 7.96 -7.48 27.03
CA ARG A 204 6.67 -6.85 26.73
C ARG A 204 6.82 -5.43 26.18
N ASP A 205 7.57 -4.58 26.85
CA ASP A 205 7.73 -3.18 26.45
C ASP A 205 8.50 -3.05 25.12
N SER A 206 9.48 -3.92 24.90
CA SER A 206 10.20 -4.00 23.62
C SER A 206 9.30 -4.44 22.47
N ARG A 207 8.40 -5.40 22.70
CA ARG A 207 7.41 -5.87 21.72
C ARG A 207 6.38 -4.79 21.40
N LEU A 208 5.96 -4.02 22.41
CA LEU A 208 5.07 -2.87 22.21
C LEU A 208 5.75 -1.74 21.43
N ALA A 209 7.03 -1.44 21.75
CA ALA A 209 7.82 -0.46 21.00
C ALA A 209 7.99 -0.86 19.53
N LEU A 210 8.28 -2.15 19.25
CA LEU A 210 8.36 -2.67 17.89
C LEU A 210 7.01 -2.56 17.15
N SER A 211 5.92 -2.88 17.86
CA SER A 211 4.56 -2.74 17.32
C SER A 211 4.26 -1.28 16.98
N TYR A 212 4.59 -0.34 17.85
CA TYR A 212 4.42 1.09 17.62
C TYR A 212 5.24 1.58 16.41
N ALA A 213 6.52 1.20 16.34
CA ALA A 213 7.38 1.54 15.19
C ALA A 213 6.81 0.98 13.87
N THR A 214 6.30 -0.25 13.90
CA THR A 214 5.64 -0.86 12.74
C THR A 214 4.41 -0.07 12.31
N ALA A 215 3.53 0.32 13.26
CA ALA A 215 2.34 1.11 12.94
C ALA A 215 2.69 2.51 12.43
N THR A 216 3.81 3.09 12.85
CA THR A 216 4.27 4.40 12.39
C THR A 216 4.73 4.38 10.94
N VAL A 217 5.27 3.25 10.48
CA VAL A 217 5.77 3.10 9.11
C VAL A 217 4.69 2.59 8.15
N LEU A 218 3.68 1.84 8.65
CA LEU A 218 2.51 1.40 7.85
C LEU A 218 1.53 2.53 7.59
#